data_d52daf95f897bd69754af765bb48e647
#
_entry.id   d52daf95f897bd69754af765bb48e647
#
_cell.length_a   1.000
_cell.length_b   1.000
_cell.length_c   1.000
_cell.angle_alpha   90.00
_cell.angle_beta   90.00
_cell.angle_gamma   90.00
#
_symmetry.space_group_name_H-M   'P 1'
#
loop_
_entity.id
_entity.type
_entity.pdbx_description
1 polymer ?
#
loop_
_entity_poly.entity_id
_entity_poly.type
_entity_poly.pdbx_seq_one_letter_code
_entity_poly.pdbx_strand_id
1 'polypeptide(L)'
;MTGALTGRRLLITGASSGIGAAAARLAASAGARVALIARREAELTALADELGGLAVPADVTDAAALTAAVDRAAADLDGLDGVIASAGVARPINVATDDPADMANLVQVNVIGLLHTLRATVPRLIASGAGDVVVLSSLSGRRVPRDTMGVYSGTKFAAHAIAEGLRLELADEPVRVTTVAPGYVATPIADAATGSDAERFRADVAAHGMSPVTIARLIVTALTTPREAELVELAVRPTGE
;
A
#
# COMPACT_ATOMS: atom_id res chain seq x y z
N MET A 1 -20.44 -8.31 1.25
CA MET A 1 -19.61 -7.81 0.11
C MET A 1 -19.17 -8.95 -0.84
N THR A 2 -19.78 -10.12 -0.73
CA THR A 2 -19.46 -11.26 -1.61
C THR A 2 -19.80 -10.89 -3.06
N GLY A 3 -18.85 -11.05 -3.98
CA GLY A 3 -19.04 -10.77 -5.40
C GLY A 3 -18.89 -9.31 -5.86
N ALA A 4 -18.67 -8.36 -4.94
CA ALA A 4 -18.59 -6.93 -5.28
C ALA A 4 -17.39 -6.56 -6.18
N LEU A 5 -16.34 -7.41 -6.22
CA LEU A 5 -15.16 -7.25 -7.06
C LEU A 5 -15.03 -8.38 -8.10
N THR A 6 -16.14 -9.09 -8.42
CA THR A 6 -16.11 -10.19 -9.37
C THR A 6 -15.54 -9.74 -10.73
N GLY A 7 -14.53 -10.47 -11.21
CA GLY A 7 -13.85 -10.19 -12.46
C GLY A 7 -12.79 -9.09 -12.41
N ARG A 8 -12.67 -8.34 -11.30
CA ARG A 8 -11.63 -7.31 -11.13
C ARG A 8 -10.24 -7.96 -10.96
N ARG A 9 -9.24 -7.40 -11.60
CA ARG A 9 -7.85 -7.86 -11.63
C ARG A 9 -6.99 -6.85 -10.87
N LEU A 10 -6.56 -7.24 -9.67
CA LEU A 10 -5.90 -6.33 -8.73
C LEU A 10 -4.45 -6.75 -8.48
N LEU A 11 -3.55 -5.78 -8.55
CA LEU A 11 -2.17 -5.94 -8.14
C LEU A 11 -1.97 -5.30 -6.76
N ILE A 12 -1.30 -6.02 -5.85
CA ILE A 12 -1.08 -5.56 -4.48
C ILE A 12 0.41 -5.63 -4.15
N THR A 13 1.05 -4.48 -3.90
CA THR A 13 2.43 -4.44 -3.40
C THR A 13 2.46 -4.51 -1.89
N GLY A 14 3.55 -5.03 -1.30
CA GLY A 14 3.65 -5.25 0.15
C GLY A 14 2.69 -6.33 0.66
N ALA A 15 2.29 -7.26 -0.22
CA ALA A 15 1.23 -8.25 0.05
C ALA A 15 1.63 -9.36 1.02
N SER A 16 2.92 -9.53 1.36
CA SER A 16 3.36 -10.65 2.22
C SER A 16 2.95 -10.53 3.70
N SER A 17 2.41 -9.38 4.15
CA SER A 17 1.95 -9.20 5.55
C SER A 17 1.03 -7.97 5.72
N GLY A 18 0.54 -7.78 6.94
CA GLY A 18 -0.14 -6.56 7.38
C GLY A 18 -1.36 -6.18 6.54
N ILE A 19 -1.45 -4.89 6.19
CA ILE A 19 -2.58 -4.34 5.44
C ILE A 19 -2.65 -4.94 4.03
N GLY A 20 -1.51 -5.11 3.34
CA GLY A 20 -1.46 -5.68 2.00
C GLY A 20 -2.02 -7.10 1.94
N ALA A 21 -1.61 -7.97 2.87
CA ALA A 21 -2.15 -9.33 2.97
C ALA A 21 -3.64 -9.36 3.33
N ALA A 22 -4.07 -8.49 4.26
CA ALA A 22 -5.49 -8.37 4.62
C ALA A 22 -6.35 -7.86 3.44
N ALA A 23 -5.83 -6.89 2.67
CA ALA A 23 -6.48 -6.37 1.48
C ALA A 23 -6.60 -7.46 0.39
N ALA A 24 -5.53 -8.25 0.18
CA ALA A 24 -5.54 -9.35 -0.76
C ALA A 24 -6.64 -10.38 -0.41
N ARG A 25 -6.73 -10.80 0.87
CA ARG A 25 -7.76 -11.72 1.34
C ARG A 25 -9.16 -11.18 1.13
N LEU A 26 -9.42 -9.94 1.51
CA LEU A 26 -10.75 -9.35 1.35
C LEU A 26 -11.12 -9.13 -0.13
N ALA A 27 -10.17 -8.69 -0.96
CA ALA A 27 -10.40 -8.52 -2.38
C ALA A 27 -10.71 -9.85 -3.06
N ALA A 28 -9.94 -10.91 -2.79
CA ALA A 28 -10.20 -12.26 -3.30
C ALA A 28 -11.55 -12.81 -2.83
N SER A 29 -11.91 -12.64 -1.53
CA SER A 29 -13.21 -13.05 -1.00
C SER A 29 -14.38 -12.26 -1.61
N ALA A 30 -14.12 -11.06 -2.13
CA ALA A 30 -15.08 -10.25 -2.87
C ALA A 30 -15.13 -10.60 -4.37
N GLY A 31 -14.34 -11.58 -4.84
CA GLY A 31 -14.36 -12.11 -6.20
C GLY A 31 -13.30 -11.55 -7.14
N ALA A 32 -12.33 -10.78 -6.63
CA ALA A 32 -11.21 -10.29 -7.43
C ALA A 32 -10.18 -11.41 -7.70
N ARG A 33 -9.55 -11.35 -8.88
CA ARG A 33 -8.30 -12.06 -9.16
C ARG A 33 -7.13 -11.18 -8.68
N VAL A 34 -6.21 -11.75 -7.93
CA VAL A 34 -5.14 -10.97 -7.26
C VAL A 34 -3.76 -11.42 -7.70
N ALA A 35 -2.89 -10.45 -8.02
CA ALA A 35 -1.44 -10.63 -8.15
C ALA A 35 -0.75 -9.95 -6.96
N LEU A 36 0.11 -10.67 -6.28
CA LEU A 36 0.75 -10.28 -5.04
C LEU A 36 2.24 -10.01 -5.29
N ILE A 37 2.71 -8.83 -4.91
CA ILE A 37 4.11 -8.44 -5.04
C ILE A 37 4.70 -8.14 -3.66
N ALA A 38 5.79 -8.81 -3.32
CA ALA A 38 6.64 -8.52 -2.16
C ALA A 38 7.98 -9.25 -2.30
N ARG A 39 8.94 -8.94 -1.43
CA ARG A 39 10.28 -9.58 -1.41
C ARG A 39 10.29 -10.98 -0.81
N ARG A 40 9.42 -11.22 0.17
CA ARG A 40 9.36 -12.49 0.93
C ARG A 40 8.59 -13.52 0.13
N GLU A 41 9.32 -14.33 -0.63
CA GLU A 41 8.74 -15.27 -1.58
C GLU A 41 7.90 -16.37 -0.91
N ALA A 42 8.38 -16.94 0.20
CA ALA A 42 7.67 -18.02 0.88
C ALA A 42 6.29 -17.59 1.40
N GLU A 43 6.21 -16.45 2.11
CA GLU A 43 4.95 -15.90 2.62
C GLU A 43 4.03 -15.45 1.48
N LEU A 44 4.62 -14.95 0.39
CA LEU A 44 3.87 -14.50 -0.77
C LEU A 44 3.23 -15.68 -1.50
N THR A 45 3.99 -16.76 -1.70
CA THR A 45 3.51 -18.01 -2.33
C THR A 45 2.42 -18.65 -1.49
N ALA A 46 2.63 -18.77 -0.18
CA ALA A 46 1.62 -19.34 0.72
C ALA A 46 0.29 -18.55 0.67
N LEU A 47 0.37 -17.20 0.60
CA LEU A 47 -0.82 -16.38 0.48
C LEU A 47 -1.48 -16.52 -0.91
N ALA A 48 -0.68 -16.59 -1.98
CA ALA A 48 -1.21 -16.79 -3.32
C ALA A 48 -1.93 -18.14 -3.45
N ASP A 49 -1.36 -19.20 -2.91
CA ASP A 49 -1.98 -20.54 -2.87
C ASP A 49 -3.31 -20.52 -2.09
N GLU A 50 -3.33 -19.85 -0.92
CA GLU A 50 -4.55 -19.65 -0.11
C GLU A 50 -5.68 -18.99 -0.92
N LEU A 51 -5.33 -18.02 -1.78
CA LEU A 51 -6.30 -17.17 -2.48
C LEU A 51 -6.60 -17.62 -3.92
N GLY A 52 -5.90 -18.60 -4.45
CA GLY A 52 -5.90 -18.91 -5.87
C GLY A 52 -5.40 -17.74 -6.72
N GLY A 53 -4.46 -16.96 -6.18
CA GLY A 53 -3.85 -15.78 -6.79
C GLY A 53 -2.48 -16.04 -7.37
N LEU A 54 -1.79 -14.98 -7.79
CA LEU A 54 -0.43 -15.04 -8.34
C LEU A 54 0.58 -14.47 -7.35
N ALA A 55 1.65 -15.22 -7.06
CA ALA A 55 2.83 -14.72 -6.37
C ALA A 55 3.87 -14.25 -7.40
N VAL A 56 4.28 -12.99 -7.31
CA VAL A 56 5.31 -12.40 -8.18
C VAL A 56 6.35 -11.70 -7.31
N PRO A 57 7.38 -12.41 -6.82
CA PRO A 57 8.39 -11.82 -5.96
C PRO A 57 9.15 -10.69 -6.67
N ALA A 58 9.17 -9.50 -6.05
CA ALA A 58 9.96 -8.35 -6.50
C ALA A 58 10.16 -7.33 -5.36
N ASP A 59 11.26 -6.56 -5.45
CA ASP A 59 11.49 -5.39 -4.61
C ASP A 59 10.99 -4.13 -5.34
N VAL A 60 10.12 -3.35 -4.70
CA VAL A 60 9.60 -2.11 -5.27
C VAL A 60 10.69 -1.05 -5.49
N THR A 61 11.84 -1.19 -4.85
CA THR A 61 12.99 -0.27 -5.02
C THR A 61 13.78 -0.55 -6.30
N ASP A 62 13.63 -1.74 -6.89
CA ASP A 62 14.21 -2.09 -8.20
C ASP A 62 13.17 -1.86 -9.31
N ALA A 63 13.33 -0.77 -10.05
CA ALA A 63 12.41 -0.38 -11.11
C ALA A 63 12.28 -1.41 -12.23
N ALA A 64 13.39 -2.07 -12.61
CA ALA A 64 13.39 -3.04 -13.70
C ALA A 64 12.71 -4.35 -13.27
N ALA A 65 13.08 -4.87 -12.10
CA ALA A 65 12.46 -6.07 -11.54
C ALA A 65 10.96 -5.87 -11.29
N LEU A 66 10.57 -4.70 -10.74
CA LEU A 66 9.16 -4.39 -10.52
C LEU A 66 8.36 -4.27 -11.82
N THR A 67 8.93 -3.62 -12.85
CA THR A 67 8.28 -3.52 -14.16
C THR A 67 8.04 -4.91 -14.76
N ALA A 68 9.05 -5.77 -14.75
CA ALA A 68 8.93 -7.15 -15.23
C ALA A 68 7.88 -7.96 -14.41
N ALA A 69 7.83 -7.74 -13.08
CA ALA A 69 6.84 -8.37 -12.22
C ALA A 69 5.40 -7.91 -12.55
N VAL A 70 5.21 -6.62 -12.80
CA VAL A 70 3.92 -6.06 -13.21
C VAL A 70 3.52 -6.55 -14.61
N ASP A 71 4.46 -6.65 -15.55
CA ASP A 71 4.21 -7.19 -16.88
C ASP A 71 3.73 -8.64 -16.82
N ARG A 72 4.41 -9.48 -16.04
CA ARG A 72 4.01 -10.86 -15.80
C ARG A 72 2.63 -10.94 -15.16
N ALA A 73 2.39 -10.17 -14.09
CA ALA A 73 1.10 -10.16 -13.42
C ALA A 73 -0.04 -9.75 -14.36
N ALA A 74 0.17 -8.73 -15.19
CA ALA A 74 -0.81 -8.28 -16.17
C ALA A 74 -1.08 -9.32 -17.27
N ALA A 75 -0.05 -10.04 -17.72
CA ALA A 75 -0.20 -11.13 -18.70
C ALA A 75 -1.01 -12.30 -18.11
N ASP A 76 -0.65 -12.76 -16.89
CA ASP A 76 -1.28 -13.91 -16.25
C ASP A 76 -2.74 -13.62 -15.81
N LEU A 77 -3.05 -12.35 -15.49
CA LEU A 77 -4.40 -11.90 -15.14
C LEU A 77 -5.25 -11.49 -16.35
N ASP A 78 -4.66 -11.37 -17.54
CA ASP A 78 -5.31 -10.80 -18.72
C ASP A 78 -5.65 -9.31 -18.57
N GLY A 79 -4.74 -8.54 -17.99
CA GLY A 79 -4.84 -7.10 -17.72
C GLY A 79 -4.85 -6.73 -16.24
N LEU A 80 -4.96 -5.44 -15.95
CA LEU A 80 -5.08 -4.90 -14.59
C LEU A 80 -6.19 -3.84 -14.53
N ASP A 81 -7.02 -3.91 -13.49
CA ASP A 81 -8.09 -2.97 -13.20
C ASP A 81 -7.84 -2.15 -11.94
N GLY A 82 -6.89 -2.55 -11.11
CA GLY A 82 -6.54 -1.79 -9.92
C GLY A 82 -5.18 -2.13 -9.33
N VAL A 83 -4.60 -1.16 -8.64
CA VAL A 83 -3.39 -1.34 -7.84
C VAL A 83 -3.62 -0.89 -6.40
N ILE A 84 -3.18 -1.71 -5.45
CA ILE A 84 -3.08 -1.35 -4.04
C ILE A 84 -1.59 -1.20 -3.73
N ALA A 85 -1.10 0.04 -3.72
CA ALA A 85 0.29 0.39 -3.42
C ALA A 85 0.48 0.41 -1.90
N SER A 86 0.69 -0.78 -1.31
CA SER A 86 0.79 -0.99 0.15
C SER A 86 2.20 -1.30 0.64
N ALA A 87 3.19 -1.42 -0.25
CA ALA A 87 4.59 -1.59 0.16
C ALA A 87 5.07 -0.37 0.95
N GLY A 88 5.65 -0.62 2.11
CA GLY A 88 6.16 0.45 2.96
C GLY A 88 6.87 -0.09 4.19
N VAL A 89 7.70 0.76 4.77
CA VAL A 89 8.41 0.54 6.03
C VAL A 89 8.19 1.73 6.97
N ALA A 90 8.23 1.48 8.27
CA ALA A 90 8.12 2.52 9.28
C ALA A 90 9.24 2.34 10.32
N ARG A 91 9.84 3.44 10.72
CA ARG A 91 10.91 3.45 11.71
C ARG A 91 10.99 4.82 12.36
N PRO A 92 11.06 4.90 13.70
CA PRO A 92 11.50 6.11 14.37
C PRO A 92 12.95 6.41 13.98
N ILE A 93 13.27 7.66 13.71
CA ILE A 93 14.62 8.13 13.33
C ILE A 93 14.98 9.37 14.13
N ASN A 94 16.08 9.31 14.83
CA ASN A 94 16.76 10.49 15.35
C ASN A 94 17.79 10.94 14.29
N VAL A 95 17.53 12.08 13.64
CA VAL A 95 18.36 12.57 12.53
C VAL A 95 19.81 12.84 12.92
N ALA A 96 20.08 13.14 14.20
CA ALA A 96 21.43 13.46 14.67
C ALA A 96 22.28 12.22 14.99
N THR A 97 21.65 11.06 15.29
CA THR A 97 22.37 9.92 15.87
C THR A 97 22.17 8.60 15.13
N ASP A 98 21.06 8.44 14.40
CA ASP A 98 20.75 7.17 13.72
C ASP A 98 21.45 7.06 12.35
N ASP A 99 21.59 5.85 11.84
CA ASP A 99 22.31 5.57 10.60
C ASP A 99 21.62 6.26 9.39
N PRO A 100 22.35 7.06 8.59
CA PRO A 100 21.82 7.64 7.35
C PRO A 100 21.26 6.60 6.36
N ALA A 101 21.74 5.36 6.38
CA ALA A 101 21.23 4.28 5.56
C ALA A 101 19.76 3.94 5.89
N ASP A 102 19.37 4.05 7.17
CA ASP A 102 18.01 3.85 7.62
C ASP A 102 17.07 4.95 7.12
N MET A 103 17.56 6.20 7.11
CA MET A 103 16.83 7.33 6.52
C MET A 103 16.64 7.14 5.02
N ALA A 104 17.70 6.75 4.30
CA ALA A 104 17.66 6.47 2.87
C ALA A 104 16.68 5.33 2.55
N ASN A 105 16.67 4.25 3.35
CA ASN A 105 15.76 3.12 3.17
C ASN A 105 14.29 3.53 3.29
N LEU A 106 13.92 4.42 4.23
CA LEU A 106 12.57 4.96 4.34
C LEU A 106 12.15 5.66 3.04
N VAL A 107 13.02 6.48 2.46
CA VAL A 107 12.75 7.21 1.21
C VAL A 107 12.68 6.24 0.03
N GLN A 108 13.64 5.31 -0.07
CA GLN A 108 13.69 4.34 -1.17
C GLN A 108 12.42 3.48 -1.24
N VAL A 109 11.97 2.95 -0.11
CA VAL A 109 10.79 2.09 -0.12
C VAL A 109 9.49 2.90 -0.24
N ASN A 110 9.31 3.93 0.62
CA ASN A 110 8.02 4.62 0.75
C ASN A 110 7.76 5.64 -0.36
N VAL A 111 8.80 6.20 -0.98
CA VAL A 111 8.67 7.23 -2.01
C VAL A 111 9.06 6.68 -3.38
N ILE A 112 10.29 6.22 -3.54
CA ILE A 112 10.77 5.72 -4.83
C ILE A 112 10.02 4.43 -5.21
N GLY A 113 9.83 3.50 -4.29
CA GLY A 113 9.04 2.28 -4.52
C GLY A 113 7.59 2.55 -4.89
N LEU A 114 6.97 3.60 -4.30
CA LEU A 114 5.64 4.07 -4.71
C LEU A 114 5.67 4.58 -6.16
N LEU A 115 6.61 5.47 -6.52
CA LEU A 115 6.74 6.00 -7.88
C LEU A 115 6.96 4.90 -8.91
N HIS A 116 7.82 3.92 -8.63
CA HIS A 116 8.03 2.77 -9.51
C HIS A 116 6.73 1.95 -9.68
N THR A 117 5.98 1.73 -8.58
CA THR A 117 4.69 1.02 -8.63
C THR A 117 3.70 1.76 -9.53
N LEU A 118 3.53 3.06 -9.33
CA LEU A 118 2.63 3.88 -10.14
C LEU A 118 3.06 3.91 -11.61
N ARG A 119 4.35 4.12 -11.88
CA ARG A 119 4.90 4.14 -13.26
C ARG A 119 4.65 2.83 -14.01
N ALA A 120 4.78 1.68 -13.31
CA ALA A 120 4.57 0.38 -13.92
C ALA A 120 3.09 0.04 -14.13
N THR A 121 2.17 0.54 -13.28
CA THR A 121 0.76 0.12 -13.28
C THR A 121 -0.18 1.10 -14.01
N VAL A 122 0.01 2.41 -13.84
CA VAL A 122 -0.93 3.44 -14.35
C VAL A 122 -1.25 3.31 -15.84
N PRO A 123 -0.27 3.10 -16.76
CA PRO A 123 -0.62 2.96 -18.19
C PRO A 123 -1.59 1.79 -18.47
N ARG A 124 -1.50 0.71 -17.68
CA ARG A 124 -2.39 -0.45 -17.80
C ARG A 124 -3.78 -0.18 -17.25
N LEU A 125 -3.85 0.61 -16.18
CA LEU A 125 -5.11 1.04 -15.58
C LEU A 125 -5.88 1.99 -16.50
N ILE A 126 -5.19 2.89 -17.20
CA ILE A 126 -5.79 3.73 -18.26
C ILE A 126 -6.33 2.84 -19.36
N ALA A 127 -5.53 1.90 -19.86
CA ALA A 127 -5.93 0.98 -20.93
C ALA A 127 -7.12 0.07 -20.55
N SER A 128 -7.36 -0.19 -19.26
CA SER A 128 -8.49 -0.98 -18.78
C SER A 128 -9.85 -0.27 -18.93
N GLY A 129 -9.84 1.04 -19.06
CA GLY A 129 -11.05 1.88 -19.15
C GLY A 129 -11.82 2.05 -17.83
N ALA A 130 -11.35 1.46 -16.71
CA ALA A 130 -12.01 1.55 -15.39
C ALA A 130 -11.03 1.32 -14.24
N GLY A 131 -9.86 2.00 -14.27
CA GLY A 131 -8.78 1.81 -13.33
C GLY A 131 -9.04 2.34 -11.92
N ASP A 132 -8.40 1.72 -10.91
CA ASP A 132 -8.36 2.22 -9.54
C ASP A 132 -6.94 2.15 -8.98
N VAL A 133 -6.47 3.26 -8.40
CA VAL A 133 -5.22 3.36 -7.65
C VAL A 133 -5.55 3.59 -6.18
N VAL A 134 -5.07 2.72 -5.30
CA VAL A 134 -5.13 2.93 -3.85
C VAL A 134 -3.72 3.07 -3.30
N VAL A 135 -3.41 4.23 -2.72
CA VAL A 135 -2.11 4.54 -2.10
C VAL A 135 -2.21 4.43 -0.60
N LEU A 136 -1.43 3.53 0.02
CA LEU A 136 -1.31 3.44 1.47
C LEU A 136 -0.35 4.51 2.00
N SER A 137 -0.93 5.59 2.52
CA SER A 137 -0.20 6.61 3.27
C SER A 137 -0.28 6.34 4.78
N SER A 138 -0.50 7.35 5.60
CA SER A 138 -0.63 7.31 7.05
C SER A 138 -1.20 8.66 7.54
N LEU A 139 -1.78 8.71 8.73
CA LEU A 139 -2.03 9.99 9.43
C LEU A 139 -0.72 10.77 9.65
N SER A 140 0.43 10.08 9.69
CA SER A 140 1.75 10.73 9.68
C SER A 140 2.06 11.49 8.38
N GLY A 141 1.29 11.30 7.31
CA GLY A 141 1.33 12.12 6.10
C GLY A 141 0.54 13.43 6.19
N ARG A 142 -0.12 13.69 7.30
CA ARG A 142 -0.88 14.92 7.60
C ARG A 142 -0.29 15.72 8.75
N ARG A 143 0.42 15.06 9.65
CA ARG A 143 1.09 15.67 10.80
C ARG A 143 2.26 14.80 11.24
N VAL A 144 3.23 15.39 11.90
CA VAL A 144 4.29 14.65 12.59
C VAL A 144 3.78 14.29 13.98
N PRO A 145 3.58 13.01 14.31
CA PRO A 145 2.96 12.62 15.59
C PRO A 145 3.90 12.81 16.79
N ARG A 146 5.23 12.76 16.57
CA ARG A 146 6.28 12.95 17.61
C ARG A 146 7.65 13.18 16.95
N ASP A 147 8.63 13.57 17.76
CA ASP A 147 9.97 14.00 17.37
C ASP A 147 10.73 13.00 16.47
N THR A 148 10.76 11.72 16.81
CA THR A 148 11.50 10.69 16.04
C THR A 148 10.75 10.19 14.79
N MET A 149 9.54 10.63 14.54
CA MET A 149 8.76 10.23 13.36
C MET A 149 8.87 11.21 12.18
N GLY A 150 9.75 12.21 12.25
CA GLY A 150 9.88 13.26 11.24
C GLY A 150 10.23 12.72 9.85
N VAL A 151 11.24 11.86 9.73
CA VAL A 151 11.65 11.27 8.44
C VAL A 151 10.55 10.38 7.85
N TYR A 152 9.99 9.48 8.63
CA TYR A 152 8.86 8.66 8.22
C TYR A 152 7.67 9.52 7.77
N SER A 153 7.30 10.52 8.57
CA SER A 153 6.23 11.45 8.23
C SER A 153 6.51 12.14 6.91
N GLY A 154 7.73 12.63 6.69
CA GLY A 154 8.14 13.24 5.42
C GLY A 154 7.87 12.32 4.22
N THR A 155 8.16 11.02 4.33
CA THR A 155 7.84 10.05 3.26
C THR A 155 6.33 9.88 3.05
N LYS A 156 5.52 9.98 4.11
CA LYS A 156 4.06 9.85 4.02
C LYS A 156 3.38 11.16 3.54
N PHE A 157 3.94 12.34 3.85
CA PHE A 157 3.57 13.60 3.19
C PHE A 157 3.86 13.54 1.69
N ALA A 158 5.03 13.01 1.30
CA ALA A 158 5.36 12.79 -0.12
C ALA A 158 4.35 11.85 -0.79
N ALA A 159 3.96 10.74 -0.14
CA ALA A 159 2.96 9.82 -0.68
C ALA A 159 1.59 10.50 -0.90
N HIS A 160 1.15 11.38 0.01
CA HIS A 160 -0.07 12.18 -0.18
C HIS A 160 0.06 13.12 -1.39
N ALA A 161 1.16 13.87 -1.48
CA ALA A 161 1.38 14.80 -2.59
C ALA A 161 1.48 14.07 -3.94
N ILE A 162 2.14 12.90 -3.98
CA ILE A 162 2.24 12.07 -5.19
C ILE A 162 0.86 11.55 -5.60
N ALA A 163 0.06 11.06 -4.66
CA ALA A 163 -1.29 10.57 -4.96
C ALA A 163 -2.20 11.69 -5.47
N GLU A 164 -2.16 12.88 -4.85
CA GLU A 164 -2.94 14.03 -5.31
C GLU A 164 -2.46 14.54 -6.68
N GLY A 165 -1.13 14.63 -6.91
CA GLY A 165 -0.57 14.95 -8.20
C GLY A 165 -1.04 14.00 -9.29
N LEU A 166 -0.97 12.70 -9.03
CA LEU A 166 -1.45 11.66 -9.94
C LEU A 166 -2.96 11.79 -10.23
N ARG A 167 -3.78 12.08 -9.20
CA ARG A 167 -5.22 12.31 -9.37
C ARG A 167 -5.51 13.47 -10.33
N LEU A 168 -4.73 14.54 -10.25
CA LEU A 168 -4.84 15.68 -11.16
C LEU A 168 -4.36 15.33 -12.58
N GLU A 169 -3.26 14.58 -12.71
CA GLU A 169 -2.74 14.10 -14.01
C GLU A 169 -3.76 13.21 -14.73
N LEU A 170 -4.55 12.44 -13.98
CA LEU A 170 -5.52 11.49 -14.50
C LEU A 170 -6.97 12.01 -14.53
N ALA A 171 -7.17 13.33 -14.40
CA ALA A 171 -8.52 13.91 -14.30
C ALA A 171 -9.40 13.63 -15.55
N ASP A 172 -8.79 13.49 -16.72
CA ASP A 172 -9.48 13.18 -17.99
C ASP A 172 -9.41 11.67 -18.32
N GLU A 173 -8.82 10.84 -17.47
CA GLU A 173 -8.65 9.41 -17.67
C GLU A 173 -9.65 8.61 -16.83
N PRO A 174 -10.03 7.39 -17.26
CA PRO A 174 -10.98 6.57 -16.53
C PRO A 174 -10.36 5.87 -15.30
N VAL A 175 -9.53 6.59 -14.54
CA VAL A 175 -8.79 6.07 -13.38
C VAL A 175 -9.08 6.92 -12.16
N ARG A 176 -9.43 6.26 -11.03
CA ARG A 176 -9.61 6.93 -9.73
C ARG A 176 -8.39 6.72 -8.85
N VAL A 177 -8.06 7.70 -8.03
CA VAL A 177 -6.92 7.65 -7.10
C VAL A 177 -7.41 7.91 -5.67
N THR A 178 -7.30 6.90 -4.81
CA THR A 178 -7.69 6.99 -3.40
C THR A 178 -6.47 6.92 -2.50
N THR A 179 -6.31 7.86 -1.58
CA THR A 179 -5.34 7.77 -0.49
C THR A 179 -6.00 7.17 0.74
N VAL A 180 -5.42 6.10 1.30
CA VAL A 180 -5.83 5.55 2.60
C VAL A 180 -4.78 5.93 3.63
N ALA A 181 -5.19 6.65 4.68
CA ALA A 181 -4.32 7.25 5.70
C ALA A 181 -4.66 6.72 7.10
N PRO A 182 -4.19 5.51 7.48
CA PRO A 182 -4.43 4.96 8.81
C PRO A 182 -3.54 5.59 9.88
N GLY A 183 -4.04 5.59 11.14
CA GLY A 183 -3.23 5.71 12.35
C GLY A 183 -2.53 4.39 12.67
N TYR A 184 -2.40 4.04 13.95
CA TYR A 184 -1.77 2.78 14.35
C TYR A 184 -2.57 1.56 13.87
N VAL A 185 -1.86 0.60 13.25
CA VAL A 185 -2.41 -0.68 12.78
C VAL A 185 -1.54 -1.80 13.28
N ALA A 186 -2.13 -2.83 13.88
CA ALA A 186 -1.45 -4.00 14.42
C ALA A 186 -0.89 -4.86 13.27
N THR A 187 0.32 -4.55 12.84
CA THR A 187 1.02 -5.20 11.72
C THR A 187 2.50 -5.41 12.07
N PRO A 188 3.19 -6.34 11.40
CA PRO A 188 4.62 -6.58 11.60
C PRO A 188 5.54 -5.39 11.24
N ILE A 189 5.00 -4.28 10.76
CA ILE A 189 5.78 -3.10 10.40
C ILE A 189 6.56 -2.51 11.59
N ALA A 190 5.98 -2.61 12.80
CA ALA A 190 6.62 -2.15 14.03
C ALA A 190 7.70 -3.12 14.52
N ASP A 191 7.57 -4.42 14.25
CA ASP A 191 8.54 -5.43 14.69
C ASP A 191 9.89 -5.24 13.99
N ALA A 192 9.87 -4.78 12.74
CA ALA A 192 11.06 -4.46 11.95
C ALA A 192 11.70 -3.11 12.34
N ALA A 193 11.08 -2.33 13.22
CA ALA A 193 11.63 -1.05 13.65
C ALA A 193 12.86 -1.26 14.55
N THR A 194 13.93 -0.53 14.24
CA THR A 194 15.18 -0.43 15.00
C THR A 194 15.41 1.02 15.41
N GLY A 195 16.46 1.29 16.19
CA GLY A 195 16.77 2.64 16.65
C GLY A 195 16.28 2.93 18.07
N SER A 196 16.61 4.12 18.55
CA SER A 196 16.48 4.51 19.96
C SER A 196 15.03 4.55 20.50
N ASP A 197 14.04 4.67 19.62
CA ASP A 197 12.61 4.79 20.01
C ASP A 197 11.75 3.62 19.50
N ALA A 198 12.38 2.54 19.03
CA ALA A 198 11.70 1.39 18.44
C ALA A 198 10.79 0.66 19.45
N GLU A 199 11.20 0.54 20.72
CA GLU A 199 10.39 -0.08 21.77
C GLU A 199 9.11 0.69 22.03
N ARG A 200 9.18 2.01 22.11
CA ARG A 200 8.02 2.87 22.28
C ARG A 200 7.09 2.76 21.08
N PHE A 201 7.63 2.74 19.86
CA PHE A 201 6.82 2.55 18.65
C PHE A 201 6.08 1.21 18.66
N ARG A 202 6.76 0.10 19.05
CA ARG A 202 6.10 -1.21 19.20
C ARG A 202 5.02 -1.19 20.29
N ALA A 203 5.30 -0.55 21.42
CA ALA A 203 4.33 -0.43 22.52
C ALA A 203 3.07 0.35 22.08
N ASP A 204 3.23 1.45 21.35
CA ASP A 204 2.10 2.24 20.83
C ASP A 204 1.26 1.43 19.83
N VAL A 205 1.92 0.69 18.94
CA VAL A 205 1.21 -0.20 17.99
C VAL A 205 0.48 -1.34 18.71
N ALA A 206 1.09 -1.91 19.74
CA ALA A 206 0.46 -2.96 20.54
C ALA A 206 -0.75 -2.45 21.35
N ALA A 207 -0.65 -1.23 21.89
CA ALA A 207 -1.71 -0.64 22.71
C ALA A 207 -2.89 -0.09 21.90
N HIS A 208 -2.63 0.48 20.72
CA HIS A 208 -3.63 1.26 19.97
C HIS A 208 -3.88 0.74 18.55
N GLY A 209 -3.16 -0.29 18.10
CA GLY A 209 -3.22 -0.77 16.73
C GLY A 209 -4.60 -1.33 16.33
N MET A 210 -5.24 -0.70 15.35
CA MET A 210 -6.42 -1.26 14.69
C MET A 210 -6.08 -2.57 13.97
N SER A 211 -7.06 -3.44 13.79
CA SER A 211 -6.89 -4.61 12.93
C SER A 211 -6.56 -4.21 11.48
N PRO A 212 -5.60 -4.85 10.81
CA PRO A 212 -5.35 -4.62 9.38
C PRO A 212 -6.59 -4.92 8.51
N VAL A 213 -7.49 -5.78 8.98
CA VAL A 213 -8.77 -6.07 8.31
C VAL A 213 -9.68 -4.83 8.27
N THR A 214 -9.63 -3.97 9.29
CA THR A 214 -10.37 -2.70 9.29
C THR A 214 -9.94 -1.81 8.14
N ILE A 215 -8.63 -1.69 7.91
CA ILE A 215 -8.09 -0.90 6.81
C ILE A 215 -8.38 -1.55 5.45
N ALA A 216 -8.27 -2.87 5.38
CA ALA A 216 -8.60 -3.62 4.16
C ALA A 216 -10.08 -3.44 3.75
N ARG A 217 -11.01 -3.34 4.71
CA ARG A 217 -12.43 -3.01 4.43
C ARG A 217 -12.58 -1.64 3.78
N LEU A 218 -11.85 -0.63 4.26
CA LEU A 218 -11.88 0.72 3.67
C LEU A 218 -11.32 0.72 2.24
N ILE A 219 -10.26 -0.07 1.98
CA ILE A 219 -9.71 -0.26 0.64
C ILE A 219 -10.76 -0.88 -0.29
N VAL A 220 -11.43 -1.96 0.16
CA VAL A 220 -12.51 -2.59 -0.64
C VAL A 220 -13.68 -1.62 -0.85
N THR A 221 -14.03 -0.80 0.14
CA THR A 221 -15.04 0.26 -0.03
C THR A 221 -14.65 1.23 -1.13
N ALA A 222 -13.40 1.70 -1.17
CA ALA A 222 -12.93 2.57 -2.25
C ALA A 222 -13.07 1.91 -3.63
N LEU A 223 -12.64 0.65 -3.75
CA LEU A 223 -12.70 -0.11 -5.00
C LEU A 223 -14.14 -0.43 -5.47
N THR A 224 -15.10 -0.47 -4.54
CA THR A 224 -16.52 -0.80 -4.83
C THR A 224 -17.44 0.43 -4.86
N THR A 225 -16.93 1.61 -4.62
CA THR A 225 -17.66 2.88 -4.79
C THR A 225 -18.15 3.00 -6.24
N PRO A 226 -19.41 3.42 -6.49
CA PRO A 226 -19.92 3.64 -7.84
C PRO A 226 -19.00 4.56 -8.66
N ARG A 227 -18.90 4.30 -9.97
CA ARG A 227 -17.93 5.00 -10.86
C ARG A 227 -18.17 6.51 -11.00
N GLU A 228 -19.37 7.00 -10.71
CA GLU A 228 -19.68 8.43 -10.66
C GLU A 228 -19.08 9.15 -9.47
N ALA A 229 -18.50 8.41 -8.50
CA ALA A 229 -17.88 8.97 -7.29
C ALA A 229 -16.44 8.48 -7.12
N GLU A 230 -15.58 9.35 -6.60
CA GLU A 230 -14.22 9.05 -6.20
C GLU A 230 -14.04 9.33 -4.71
N LEU A 231 -13.58 8.34 -3.95
CA LEU A 231 -13.14 8.56 -2.58
C LEU A 231 -11.69 9.07 -2.62
N VAL A 232 -11.50 10.37 -2.51
CA VAL A 232 -10.18 11.00 -2.62
C VAL A 232 -9.28 10.59 -1.46
N GLU A 233 -9.83 10.56 -0.24
CA GLU A 233 -9.07 10.18 0.94
C GLU A 233 -9.95 9.52 2.01
N LEU A 234 -9.39 8.48 2.64
CA LEU A 234 -9.94 7.78 3.81
C LEU A 234 -8.94 7.84 4.96
N ALA A 235 -9.09 8.84 5.81
CA ALA A 235 -8.28 9.00 7.03
C ALA A 235 -8.98 8.34 8.22
N VAL A 236 -8.29 7.43 8.91
CA VAL A 236 -8.85 6.66 10.00
C VAL A 236 -7.87 6.49 11.14
N ARG A 237 -8.33 6.62 12.37
CA ARG A 237 -7.55 6.42 13.60
C ARG A 237 -8.26 5.47 14.56
N PRO A 238 -7.53 4.88 15.51
CA PRO A 238 -8.13 4.16 16.62
C PRO A 238 -9.13 5.02 17.38
N THR A 239 -10.21 4.41 17.84
CA THR A 239 -11.15 5.08 18.75
C THR A 239 -10.48 5.27 20.11
N GLY A 240 -10.52 6.49 20.64
CA GLY A 240 -9.92 6.81 21.95
C GLY A 240 -8.46 7.29 21.89
N GLU A 241 -7.84 7.43 20.72
CA GLU A 241 -6.55 8.09 20.52
C GLU A 241 -6.69 9.62 20.40
#